data_66409a60f808e301f7aecb7080b6b05e
#
_entry.id   66409a60f808e301f7aecb7080b6b05e
#
_cell.length_a   1.000
_cell.length_b   1.000
_cell.length_c   1.000
_cell.angle_alpha   90.00
_cell.angle_beta   90.00
_cell.angle_gamma   90.00
#
_symmetry.space_group_name_H-M   'P 1'
#
loop_
_entity.id
_entity.type
_entity.pdbx_description
1 polymer ?
#
loop_
_entity_poly.entity_id
_entity_poly.type
_entity_poly.pdbx_seq_one_letter_code
_entity_poly.pdbx_strand_id
1 'polypeptide(L)' 'LYLNDIPKGEGETEFLYQKLRIQPKKGDLVIWPAMFTHTHRGNPVYTKDKFILTGWLSWPEQQFSFTPTQ' A
#
# COMPACT_ATOMS: atom_id res chain seq x y z
N LEU A 1 -1.01 0.78 5.50
CA LEU A 1 -0.42 0.09 6.65
C LEU A 1 -0.41 -1.41 6.42
N TYR A 2 0.75 -1.99 6.41
CA TYR A 2 0.89 -3.43 6.27
C TYR A 2 0.69 -4.13 7.61
N LEU A 3 -0.15 -5.15 7.64
CA LEU A 3 -0.49 -5.86 8.88
C LEU A 3 0.32 -7.14 9.07
N ASN A 4 1.00 -7.60 8.03
CA ASN A 4 1.85 -8.78 8.13
C ASN A 4 3.04 -8.67 7.17
N ASP A 5 4.06 -9.50 7.41
CA ASP A 5 5.20 -9.60 6.51
C ASP A 5 4.85 -10.48 5.31
N ILE A 6 5.38 -10.11 4.14
CA ILE A 6 5.23 -10.87 2.91
C ILE A 6 6.63 -11.29 2.44
N PRO A 7 6.80 -12.53 1.95
CA PRO A 7 8.10 -12.97 1.46
C PRO A 7 8.67 -12.05 0.38
N LYS A 8 9.97 -11.91 0.38
CA LYS A 8 10.68 -11.02 -0.55
C LYS A 8 10.35 -11.39 -2.00
N GLY A 9 10.09 -10.38 -2.81
CA GLY A 9 9.84 -10.54 -4.23
C GLY A 9 8.37 -10.75 -4.59
N GLU A 10 7.47 -10.71 -3.63
CA GLU A 10 6.04 -10.80 -3.92
C GLU A 10 5.24 -9.79 -3.09
N GLY A 11 4.05 -9.46 -3.56
CA GLY A 11 3.13 -8.59 -2.84
C GLY A 11 3.57 -7.14 -2.67
N GLU A 12 4.55 -6.68 -3.41
CA GLU A 12 5.03 -5.30 -3.30
C GLU A 12 3.96 -4.31 -3.75
N THR A 13 4.01 -3.11 -3.18
CA THR A 13 3.33 -1.94 -3.73
C THR A 13 4.28 -1.30 -4.74
N GLU A 14 3.86 -1.26 -5.99
CA GLU A 14 4.70 -0.76 -7.08
C GLU A 14 4.16 0.56 -7.61
N PHE A 15 5.03 1.58 -7.66
CA PHE A 15 4.74 2.88 -8.25
C PHE A 15 5.36 2.97 -9.64
N LEU A 16 4.51 3.17 -10.65
CA LEU A 16 4.92 3.11 -12.05
C LEU A 16 5.95 4.17 -12.42
N TYR A 17 5.62 5.44 -12.14
CA TYR A 17 6.48 6.56 -12.60
C TYR A 17 7.73 6.70 -11.77
N GLN A 18 7.67 6.39 -10.50
CA GLN A 18 8.83 6.43 -9.62
C GLN A 18 9.72 5.20 -9.79
N LYS A 19 9.25 4.17 -10.48
CA LYS A 19 9.94 2.89 -10.66
C LYS A 19 10.38 2.30 -9.32
N LEU A 20 9.46 2.34 -8.36
CA LEU A 20 9.72 1.94 -6.99
C LEU A 20 8.81 0.80 -6.59
N ARG A 21 9.38 -0.22 -5.98
CA ARG A 21 8.64 -1.32 -5.36
C ARG A 21 8.91 -1.30 -3.87
N ILE A 22 7.82 -1.33 -3.09
CA ILE A 22 7.90 -1.35 -1.63
C ILE A 22 7.52 -2.74 -1.16
N GLN A 23 8.46 -3.42 -0.52
CA GLN A 23 8.25 -4.73 0.05
C GLN A 23 7.39 -4.60 1.32
N PRO A 24 6.26 -5.33 1.42
CA PRO A 24 5.46 -5.29 2.62
C PRO A 24 6.21 -5.79 3.85
N LYS A 25 6.11 -5.01 4.91
CA LYS A 25 6.71 -5.32 6.19
C LYS A 25 5.74 -4.91 7.28
N LYS A 26 5.44 -5.82 8.19
CA LYS A 26 4.47 -5.59 9.25
C LYS A 26 4.78 -4.30 10.00
N GLY A 27 3.78 -3.45 10.11
CA GLY A 27 3.89 -2.17 10.80
C GLY A 27 4.33 -1.00 9.95
N ASP A 28 4.78 -1.23 8.70
CA ASP A 28 5.16 -0.12 7.83
C ASP A 28 3.93 0.60 7.30
N LEU A 29 4.01 1.92 7.30
CA LEU A 29 2.98 2.80 6.75
C LEU A 29 3.54 3.50 5.51
N VAL A 30 2.79 3.43 4.42
CA VAL A 30 3.14 4.12 3.16
C VAL A 30 2.07 5.15 2.86
N ILE A 31 2.48 6.38 2.60
CA ILE A 31 1.58 7.49 2.28
C ILE A 31 2.04 8.11 0.98
N TRP A 32 1.09 8.39 0.09
CA TRP A 32 1.38 9.06 -1.18
C TRP A 32 0.20 9.93 -1.61
N PRO A 33 0.45 10.96 -2.46
CA PRO A 33 -0.63 11.76 -3.01
C PRO A 33 -1.54 10.91 -3.89
N ALA A 34 -2.86 11.11 -3.76
CA ALA A 34 -3.85 10.41 -4.59
C ALA A 34 -4.01 11.14 -5.92
N MET A 35 -2.95 11.12 -6.74
CA MET A 35 -2.89 11.81 -8.02
C MET A 35 -2.32 10.88 -9.09
N PHE A 36 -2.53 11.25 -10.36
CA PHE A 36 -2.04 10.46 -11.49
C PHE A 36 -0.51 10.28 -11.49
N THR A 37 0.21 11.18 -10.81
CA THR A 37 1.67 11.08 -10.68
C THR A 37 2.13 9.88 -9.87
N HIS A 38 1.23 9.29 -9.08
CA HIS A 38 1.52 8.14 -8.22
C HIS A 38 0.67 6.93 -8.58
N THR A 39 0.61 6.66 -9.89
CA THR A 39 -0.02 5.43 -10.38
C THR A 39 0.70 4.22 -9.79
N HIS A 40 -0.05 3.32 -9.19
CA HIS A 40 0.51 2.21 -8.45
C HIS A 40 -0.34 0.95 -8.61
N ARG A 41 0.24 -0.18 -8.19
CA ARG A 41 -0.48 -1.44 -8.11
C ARG A 41 0.05 -2.28 -6.94
N GLY A 42 -0.81 -3.17 -6.42
CA GLY A 42 -0.37 -4.24 -5.54
C GLY A 42 0.07 -5.44 -6.37
N ASN A 43 1.30 -5.85 -6.24
CA ASN A 43 1.82 -7.00 -6.98
C ASN A 43 1.27 -8.32 -6.40
N PRO A 44 1.20 -9.39 -7.22
CA PRO A 44 0.65 -10.66 -6.77
C PRO A 44 1.40 -11.25 -5.58
N VAL A 45 0.65 -11.96 -4.72
CA VAL A 45 1.18 -12.72 -3.60
C VAL A 45 0.87 -14.18 -3.86
N TYR A 46 1.89 -15.04 -3.78
CA TYR A 46 1.76 -16.45 -4.17
C TYR A 46 1.78 -17.41 -2.99
N THR A 47 2.47 -17.07 -1.92
CA THR A 47 2.79 -18.01 -0.84
C THR A 47 2.16 -17.64 0.49
N LYS A 48 1.50 -16.49 0.60
CA LYS A 48 0.96 -15.99 1.86
C LYS A 48 -0.18 -15.03 1.61
N ASP A 49 -1.11 -14.92 2.56
CA ASP A 49 -2.14 -13.89 2.51
C ASP A 49 -1.53 -12.54 2.88
N LYS A 50 -1.99 -11.50 2.22
CA LYS A 50 -1.55 -10.12 2.46
C LYS A 50 -2.69 -9.35 3.10
N PHE A 51 -2.44 -8.79 4.28
CA PHE A 51 -3.42 -8.00 5.00
C PHE A 51 -2.95 -6.56 5.11
N ILE A 52 -3.81 -5.63 4.72
CA ILE A 52 -3.51 -4.20 4.80
C ILE A 52 -4.69 -3.43 5.36
N LEU A 53 -4.39 -2.27 5.96
CA LEU A 53 -5.37 -1.22 6.22
C LEU A 53 -5.07 -0.09 5.27
N THR A 54 -6.09 0.37 4.55
CA THR A 54 -5.97 1.50 3.64
C THR A 54 -6.97 2.57 4.01
N GLY A 55 -6.66 3.81 3.68
CA GLY A 55 -7.55 4.92 3.97
C GLY A 55 -7.14 6.17 3.22
N TRP A 56 -7.88 7.23 3.48
CA TRP A 56 -7.74 8.49 2.80
C TRP A 56 -7.64 9.61 3.83
N LEU A 57 -6.73 10.53 3.56
CA LEU A 57 -6.66 11.81 4.27
C LEU A 57 -7.25 12.85 3.34
N SER A 58 -8.29 13.54 3.79
CA SER A 58 -8.98 14.56 3.01
C SER A 58 -8.68 15.93 3.55
N TRP A 59 -8.53 16.87 2.65
CA TRP A 59 -8.34 18.29 2.97
C TRP A 59 -9.50 19.09 2.36
N PRO A 60 -10.03 20.12 3.01
CA PRO A 60 -9.58 20.75 4.26
C PRO A 60 -10.20 20.16 5.52
N GLU A 61 -11.16 19.25 5.42
CA GLU A 61 -11.92 18.77 6.58
C GLU A 61 -11.17 17.75 7.42
N GLN A 62 -10.02 17.28 6.93
CA GLN A 62 -9.17 16.32 7.63
C GLN A 62 -9.90 15.05 8.05
N GLN A 63 -10.79 14.59 7.20
CA GLN A 63 -11.49 13.35 7.43
C GLN A 63 -10.54 12.17 7.21
N PHE A 64 -10.74 11.15 8.03
CA PHE A 64 -9.90 9.97 7.96
C PHE A 64 -10.77 8.72 7.97
N SER A 65 -10.64 7.89 6.96
CA SER A 65 -11.40 6.65 6.88
C SER A 65 -10.48 5.48 6.52
N PHE A 66 -10.78 4.32 7.05
CA PHE A 66 -10.02 3.11 6.82
C PHE A 66 -10.91 2.03 6.23
N THR A 67 -10.36 1.29 5.29
CA THR A 67 -11.01 0.10 4.73
C THR A 67 -10.02 -1.06 4.77
N PRO A 68 -10.30 -2.14 5.53
CA PRO A 68 -9.43 -3.31 5.51
C PRO A 68 -9.54 -4.03 4.16
N THR A 69 -8.39 -4.48 3.63
CA THR A 69 -8.32 -5.23 2.37
C THR A 69 -7.27 -6.35 2.47
N GLN A 70 -7.42 -7.29 1.58
CA GLN A 70 -6.47 -8.38 1.43
C GLN A 70 -5.72 -8.26 0.12
#